data_fbdd654a41e0450584cb124705156427
#
_entry.id   fbdd654a41e0450584cb124705156427
#
_cell.length_a   1.000
_cell.length_b   1.000
_cell.length_c   1.000
_cell.angle_alpha   90.00
_cell.angle_beta   90.00
_cell.angle_gamma   90.00
#
_symmetry.space_group_name_H-M   'P 1'
#
loop_
_entity.id
_entity.type
_entity.pdbx_description
1 polymer ?
#
loop_
_entity_poly.entity_id
_entity_poly.type
_entity_poly.pdbx_seq_one_letter_code
_entity_poly.pdbx_strand_id
1 'polypeptide(L)'
;MKSVFVLIAILLLATTIQAQQAIKSNPPNLPNYQFGPSWFPTVFKPYQQDPIRQPVMENSPRLHDLIRNGKLRLSMSDALALAIENNLDIAVQRFLHPIAEADVLRASSGQAARGIPGVLLPAGLNQGAIGVGVNQFQGAGGVGSAGGISGGGGAVQIPQVGTFDPSVTVNFSLDRTLSPLNTLQVAGVPQVTTTSTAFSGSYTQLFPTGTSFTYNLNGIRQNSTQQFLLYNPAVISRFTVGINQPLLSGRGYLPNKRFIIVAGNNLRTSDEVLRAQVTAAVVQVENAYWNLAAANEAVLAAQKSLDVAERLDNDTKARLEIGTVPRIELATTGSAVAAARRDLILAQTDFQLQEAQFKKLLSKRSDPELDAAGIQTTDELPEPSERDLPGMNMALAAAFEGRPELLISRQDLANQDISSRFTRNGLLPNVSVFSLFAGAGLAGNNSSVTTGAGKSLFQDFAAEYPEYASGLSLVIPLRNRAAQADNLRARLEQQQLEVSMDRLKQQIELEVRQAMVNLAQGQAQVEAANEAVKLAGQVQDAEEARLASGVSTTYNVILRQRDVAAARQAQIAASVAYAKTLVDMHRATGATLKENGIDLGDALTGEITKRPTPPFQSLQKTSSGSK
;
A
#
# COMPACT_ATOMS: atom_id res chain seq x y z
N MET A 1 50.39 17.23 -10.45
CA MET A 1 49.47 17.16 -9.31
C MET A 1 48.46 18.30 -9.22
N LYS A 2 48.78 19.54 -9.56
CA LYS A 2 47.80 20.65 -9.53
C LYS A 2 46.67 20.53 -10.56
N SER A 3 46.92 19.94 -11.75
CA SER A 3 45.93 19.82 -12.84
C SER A 3 44.83 18.76 -12.58
N VAL A 4 45.10 17.73 -11.77
CA VAL A 4 44.11 16.67 -11.45
C VAL A 4 43.12 17.14 -10.38
N PHE A 5 43.59 17.95 -9.44
CA PHE A 5 42.69 18.54 -8.40
C PHE A 5 41.74 19.58 -8.99
N VAL A 6 42.17 20.31 -10.00
CA VAL A 6 41.32 21.30 -10.71
C VAL A 6 40.24 20.59 -11.53
N LEU A 7 40.54 19.43 -12.13
CA LEU A 7 39.55 18.67 -12.91
C LEU A 7 38.47 18.05 -12.01
N ILE A 8 38.82 17.57 -10.81
CA ILE A 8 37.86 17.04 -9.82
C ILE A 8 37.01 18.18 -9.23
N ALA A 9 37.58 19.36 -8.99
CA ALA A 9 36.83 20.51 -8.48
C ALA A 9 35.87 21.08 -9.54
N ILE A 10 36.23 21.05 -10.83
CA ILE A 10 35.35 21.48 -11.93
C ILE A 10 34.20 20.48 -12.14
N LEU A 11 34.43 19.17 -11.94
CA LEU A 11 33.37 18.15 -12.02
C LEU A 11 32.35 18.28 -10.87
N LEU A 12 32.77 18.75 -9.70
CA LEU A 12 31.88 18.96 -8.54
C LEU A 12 31.09 20.29 -8.60
N LEU A 13 31.56 21.28 -9.37
CA LEU A 13 30.85 22.56 -9.52
C LEU A 13 29.84 22.59 -10.68
N ALA A 14 29.89 21.62 -11.59
CA ALA A 14 28.96 21.56 -12.73
C ALA A 14 27.57 20.96 -12.35
N THR A 15 27.39 20.46 -11.13
CA THR A 15 26.14 19.80 -10.71
C THR A 15 25.13 20.70 -10.00
N THR A 16 25.42 22.02 -9.86
CA THR A 16 24.53 22.90 -9.07
C THR A 16 23.69 23.90 -9.88
N ILE A 17 23.70 23.86 -11.22
CA ILE A 17 22.95 24.82 -12.04
C ILE A 17 21.99 24.11 -13.01
N GLN A 18 21.08 23.26 -12.50
CA GLN A 18 19.89 22.88 -13.26
C GLN A 18 18.74 22.44 -12.35
N ALA A 19 18.35 23.29 -11.43
CA ALA A 19 17.15 23.04 -10.64
C ALA A 19 16.24 24.26 -10.64
N GLN A 20 15.64 24.59 -11.78
CA GLN A 20 14.39 25.39 -11.86
C GLN A 20 13.92 25.45 -13.32
N GLN A 21 13.29 24.37 -13.79
CA GLN A 21 12.32 24.47 -14.87
C GLN A 21 11.02 23.84 -14.41
N ALA A 22 9.96 24.66 -14.43
CA ALA A 22 8.60 24.23 -14.10
C ALA A 22 8.20 23.02 -14.94
N ILE A 23 7.94 21.90 -14.28
CA ILE A 23 7.58 20.64 -14.91
C ILE A 23 6.12 20.73 -15.33
N LYS A 24 5.87 20.82 -16.63
CA LYS A 24 4.55 20.56 -17.23
C LYS A 24 4.16 19.10 -16.90
N SER A 25 2.97 18.95 -16.36
CA SER A 25 2.38 17.69 -15.89
C SER A 25 2.11 16.71 -17.04
N ASN A 26 3.07 15.85 -17.34
CA ASN A 26 2.77 14.54 -17.91
C ASN A 26 2.90 13.52 -16.77
N PRO A 27 2.00 12.50 -16.69
CA PRO A 27 2.16 11.45 -15.68
C PRO A 27 3.54 10.81 -15.90
N PRO A 28 4.37 10.73 -14.85
CA PRO A 28 5.62 10.01 -14.98
C PRO A 28 5.26 8.55 -15.24
N ASN A 29 5.65 8.01 -16.40
CA ASN A 29 5.82 6.57 -16.50
C ASN A 29 6.82 6.20 -15.43
N LEU A 30 6.36 5.47 -14.41
CA LEU A 30 7.25 4.87 -13.43
C LEU A 30 8.33 4.12 -14.21
N PRO A 31 9.62 4.33 -13.90
CA PRO A 31 10.68 3.67 -14.63
C PRO A 31 10.44 2.16 -14.54
N ASN A 32 10.30 1.50 -15.68
CA ASN A 32 10.07 0.07 -15.71
C ASN A 32 11.38 -0.67 -15.41
N TYR A 33 11.65 -0.85 -14.11
CA TYR A 33 12.84 -1.56 -13.62
C TYR A 33 12.80 -3.08 -13.85
N GLN A 34 11.72 -3.61 -14.44
CA GLN A 34 11.61 -5.03 -14.78
C GLN A 34 12.50 -5.42 -15.96
N PHE A 35 12.84 -4.49 -16.81
CA PHE A 35 13.82 -4.71 -17.86
C PHE A 35 15.16 -4.18 -17.35
N GLY A 36 16.11 -5.11 -17.16
CA GLY A 36 17.48 -4.76 -16.85
C GLY A 36 18.00 -3.67 -17.78
N PRO A 37 19.03 -2.91 -17.39
CA PRO A 37 19.48 -1.78 -18.13
C PRO A 37 19.73 -2.21 -19.57
N SER A 38 19.08 -1.55 -20.52
CA SER A 38 19.52 -1.58 -21.90
C SER A 38 20.96 -1.12 -21.90
N TRP A 39 21.84 -2.07 -22.02
CA TRP A 39 23.29 -1.99 -22.05
C TRP A 39 23.90 -0.62 -21.71
N PHE A 40 24.33 -0.50 -20.42
CA PHE A 40 25.28 0.49 -19.93
C PHE A 40 25.34 1.79 -20.76
N PRO A 41 25.22 2.91 -20.33
CA PRO A 41 25.20 3.44 -19.01
C PRO A 41 24.59 4.82 -18.98
N THR A 42 23.65 4.92 -18.27
CA THR A 42 23.58 6.21 -17.62
C THR A 42 24.26 6.04 -16.26
N VAL A 43 25.59 6.12 -16.23
CA VAL A 43 26.40 5.99 -15.00
C VAL A 43 25.85 6.87 -13.87
N PHE A 44 25.16 7.96 -14.20
CA PHE A 44 24.57 8.89 -13.26
C PHE A 44 23.09 8.62 -12.95
N LYS A 45 22.37 7.84 -13.76
CA LYS A 45 20.95 7.56 -13.55
C LYS A 45 20.64 6.88 -12.20
N PRO A 46 21.45 5.91 -11.71
CA PRO A 46 21.26 5.32 -10.40
C PRO A 46 21.37 6.30 -9.22
N TYR A 47 21.95 7.48 -9.44
CA TYR A 47 22.16 8.52 -8.43
C TYR A 47 21.21 9.70 -8.57
N GLN A 48 20.29 9.65 -9.54
CA GLN A 48 19.26 10.67 -9.73
C GLN A 48 18.01 10.26 -8.96
N GLN A 49 17.34 11.27 -8.38
CA GLN A 49 16.04 11.05 -7.75
C GLN A 49 14.96 10.93 -8.83
N ASP A 50 14.14 9.90 -8.74
CA ASP A 50 12.94 9.82 -9.57
C ASP A 50 11.93 10.90 -9.14
N PRO A 51 11.32 11.63 -10.09
CA PRO A 51 10.33 12.65 -9.77
C PRO A 51 9.07 11.99 -9.21
N ILE A 52 8.70 12.36 -8.00
CA ILE A 52 7.44 11.91 -7.37
C ILE A 52 6.33 12.87 -7.78
N ARG A 53 5.23 12.33 -8.30
CA ARG A 53 4.03 13.10 -8.61
C ARG A 53 3.45 13.68 -7.32
N GLN A 54 3.28 14.99 -7.27
CA GLN A 54 2.61 15.63 -6.15
C GLN A 54 1.12 15.29 -6.15
N PRO A 55 0.52 15.01 -4.98
CA PRO A 55 -0.90 14.75 -4.89
C PRO A 55 -1.71 15.99 -5.28
N VAL A 56 -2.73 15.81 -6.10
CA VAL A 56 -3.68 16.86 -6.46
C VAL A 56 -4.65 17.05 -5.29
N MET A 57 -4.50 18.16 -4.57
CA MET A 57 -5.32 18.50 -3.40
C MET A 57 -6.55 19.37 -3.76
N GLU A 58 -6.73 19.67 -5.04
CA GLU A 58 -7.90 20.38 -5.54
C GLU A 58 -9.08 19.42 -5.69
N ASN A 59 -10.29 19.95 -5.50
CA ASN A 59 -11.51 19.20 -5.74
C ASN A 59 -11.64 18.90 -7.24
N SER A 60 -12.31 17.78 -7.56
CA SER A 60 -12.58 17.39 -8.94
C SER A 60 -13.44 18.45 -9.66
N PRO A 61 -13.16 18.78 -10.94
CA PRO A 61 -14.00 19.68 -11.75
C PRO A 61 -15.46 19.24 -11.80
N ARG A 62 -15.74 17.94 -11.73
CA ARG A 62 -17.10 17.36 -11.68
C ARG A 62 -17.94 17.94 -10.56
N LEU A 63 -17.34 18.29 -9.42
CA LEU A 63 -18.05 18.88 -8.29
C LEU A 63 -18.70 20.21 -8.69
N HIS A 64 -17.96 21.08 -9.37
CA HIS A 64 -18.45 22.37 -9.84
C HIS A 64 -19.50 22.23 -10.98
N ASP A 65 -19.32 21.24 -11.87
CA ASP A 65 -20.28 20.97 -12.95
C ASP A 65 -21.67 20.54 -12.44
N LEU A 66 -21.72 19.92 -11.27
CA LEU A 66 -22.96 19.44 -10.65
C LEU A 66 -23.67 20.53 -9.82
N ILE A 67 -23.01 21.63 -9.46
CA ILE A 67 -23.62 22.75 -8.75
C ILE A 67 -24.35 23.64 -9.79
N ARG A 68 -25.69 23.67 -9.72
CA ARG A 68 -26.50 24.48 -10.59
C ARG A 68 -27.46 25.33 -9.76
N ASN A 69 -27.47 26.63 -9.97
CA ASN A 69 -28.36 27.58 -9.27
C ASN A 69 -28.27 27.48 -7.73
N GLY A 70 -27.07 27.31 -7.17
CA GLY A 70 -26.85 27.18 -5.73
C GLY A 70 -27.40 25.87 -5.12
N LYS A 71 -27.73 24.87 -5.94
CA LYS A 71 -28.13 23.53 -5.50
C LYS A 71 -27.28 22.48 -6.15
N LEU A 72 -26.82 21.53 -5.35
CA LEU A 72 -26.09 20.35 -5.78
C LEU A 72 -27.07 19.18 -5.93
N ARG A 73 -27.46 18.88 -7.17
CA ARG A 73 -28.29 17.69 -7.45
C ARG A 73 -27.43 16.47 -7.59
N LEU A 74 -27.60 15.54 -6.68
CA LEU A 74 -26.78 14.33 -6.60
C LEU A 74 -27.62 13.07 -6.72
N SER A 75 -27.25 12.23 -7.68
CA SER A 75 -27.63 10.81 -7.69
C SER A 75 -26.60 10.00 -6.89
N MET A 76 -26.94 8.78 -6.47
CA MET A 76 -26.00 7.85 -5.84
C MET A 76 -24.77 7.63 -6.73
N SER A 77 -24.96 7.51 -8.05
CA SER A 77 -23.88 7.38 -9.03
C SER A 77 -22.92 8.58 -8.99
N ASP A 78 -23.44 9.82 -8.91
CA ASP A 78 -22.58 11.01 -8.84
C ASP A 78 -21.87 11.12 -7.49
N ALA A 79 -22.57 10.77 -6.40
CA ALA A 79 -21.99 10.75 -5.06
C ALA A 79 -20.82 9.77 -4.96
N LEU A 80 -20.97 8.54 -5.49
CA LEU A 80 -19.89 7.55 -5.54
C LEU A 80 -18.73 8.01 -6.41
N ALA A 81 -19.03 8.62 -7.56
CA ALA A 81 -18.03 9.19 -8.45
C ALA A 81 -17.19 10.26 -7.74
N LEU A 82 -17.86 11.25 -7.13
CA LEU A 82 -17.18 12.30 -6.38
C LEU A 82 -16.37 11.76 -5.20
N ALA A 83 -16.92 10.78 -4.49
CA ALA A 83 -16.23 10.16 -3.37
C ALA A 83 -14.92 9.46 -3.81
N ILE A 84 -14.95 8.69 -4.92
CA ILE A 84 -13.74 8.05 -5.44
C ILE A 84 -12.71 9.11 -5.86
N GLU A 85 -13.13 10.21 -6.50
CA GLU A 85 -12.22 11.27 -6.94
C GLU A 85 -11.67 12.11 -5.78
N ASN A 86 -12.47 12.40 -4.77
CA ASN A 86 -12.19 13.41 -3.75
C ASN A 86 -11.95 12.88 -2.34
N ASN A 87 -12.28 11.63 -2.02
CA ASN A 87 -12.10 11.11 -0.67
C ASN A 87 -10.62 11.02 -0.29
N LEU A 88 -10.22 11.66 0.82
CA LEU A 88 -8.84 11.70 1.30
C LEU A 88 -8.38 10.35 1.84
N ASP A 89 -9.26 9.53 2.39
CA ASP A 89 -8.90 8.20 2.90
C ASP A 89 -8.48 7.30 1.75
N ILE A 90 -9.20 7.34 0.62
CA ILE A 90 -8.81 6.64 -0.61
C ILE A 90 -7.50 7.23 -1.16
N ALA A 91 -7.35 8.56 -1.17
CA ALA A 91 -6.15 9.23 -1.67
C ALA A 91 -4.88 8.81 -0.90
N VAL A 92 -4.97 8.65 0.43
CA VAL A 92 -3.86 8.14 1.26
C VAL A 92 -3.51 6.70 0.88
N GLN A 93 -4.49 5.85 0.66
CA GLN A 93 -4.24 4.43 0.33
C GLN A 93 -3.68 4.23 -1.08
N ARG A 94 -3.88 5.16 -2.01
CA ARG A 94 -3.25 5.13 -3.35
C ARG A 94 -1.74 5.09 -3.30
N PHE A 95 -1.12 5.61 -2.24
CA PHE A 95 0.34 5.55 -2.07
C PHE A 95 0.87 4.16 -1.72
N LEU A 96 0.01 3.22 -1.29
CA LEU A 96 0.47 1.87 -0.93
C LEU A 96 1.01 1.10 -2.13
N HIS A 97 0.36 1.21 -3.28
CA HIS A 97 0.82 0.54 -4.50
C HIS A 97 2.22 1.00 -4.94
N PRO A 98 2.52 2.30 -5.17
CA PRO A 98 3.87 2.75 -5.51
C PRO A 98 4.91 2.51 -4.40
N ILE A 99 4.51 2.49 -3.12
CA ILE A 99 5.40 2.10 -2.02
C ILE A 99 5.76 0.61 -2.14
N ALA A 100 4.80 -0.26 -2.45
CA ALA A 100 5.05 -1.67 -2.67
C ALA A 100 5.90 -1.92 -3.93
N GLU A 101 5.73 -1.15 -5.01
CA GLU A 101 6.61 -1.20 -6.18
C GLU A 101 8.06 -0.81 -5.83
N ALA A 102 8.25 0.24 -5.01
CA ALA A 102 9.57 0.61 -4.51
C ALA A 102 10.19 -0.49 -3.64
N ASP A 103 9.38 -1.23 -2.88
CA ASP A 103 9.82 -2.42 -2.14
C ASP A 103 10.21 -3.59 -3.05
N VAL A 104 9.52 -3.79 -4.19
CA VAL A 104 9.93 -4.77 -5.22
C VAL A 104 11.26 -4.37 -5.85
N LEU A 105 11.46 -3.08 -6.14
CA LEU A 105 12.73 -2.56 -6.62
C LEU A 105 13.86 -2.82 -5.61
N ARG A 106 13.63 -2.51 -4.33
CA ARG A 106 14.58 -2.81 -3.25
C ARG A 106 14.87 -4.31 -3.14
N ALA A 107 13.83 -5.14 -3.23
CA ALA A 107 13.98 -6.59 -3.16
C ALA A 107 14.74 -7.16 -4.36
N SER A 108 14.64 -6.55 -5.54
CA SER A 108 15.40 -6.96 -6.73
C SER A 108 16.91 -6.78 -6.57
N SER A 109 17.35 -5.86 -5.70
CA SER A 109 18.75 -5.75 -5.29
C SER A 109 19.19 -6.81 -4.27
N GLY A 110 18.28 -7.70 -3.83
CA GLY A 110 18.56 -8.73 -2.79
C GLY A 110 18.34 -8.25 -1.35
N GLN A 111 17.89 -7.03 -1.14
CA GLN A 111 17.57 -6.47 0.18
C GLN A 111 16.15 -6.84 0.61
N ALA A 112 15.91 -6.93 1.92
CA ALA A 112 14.55 -7.11 2.42
C ALA A 112 13.68 -5.88 2.16
N ALA A 113 12.41 -6.08 1.78
CA ALA A 113 11.40 -5.05 1.69
C ALA A 113 11.23 -4.31 3.03
N ARG A 114 10.84 -3.05 3.00
CA ARG A 114 10.49 -2.31 4.22
C ARG A 114 9.10 -2.69 4.73
N GLY A 115 8.25 -3.14 3.83
CA GLY A 115 6.88 -3.51 4.09
C GLY A 115 5.91 -2.34 4.00
N ILE A 116 4.63 -2.66 3.83
CA ILE A 116 3.54 -1.71 3.81
C ILE A 116 2.70 -1.85 5.09
N PRO A 117 2.05 -0.78 5.57
CA PRO A 117 1.17 -0.85 6.72
C PRO A 117 0.07 -1.91 6.54
N GLY A 118 -0.15 -2.73 7.57
CA GLY A 118 -1.18 -3.78 7.54
C GLY A 118 -0.77 -5.11 6.93
N VAL A 119 0.48 -5.24 6.42
CA VAL A 119 1.02 -6.49 5.90
C VAL A 119 2.05 -7.08 6.86
N LEU A 120 1.88 -8.36 7.21
CA LEU A 120 2.81 -9.09 8.05
C LEU A 120 4.06 -9.49 7.25
N LEU A 121 5.23 -9.15 7.80
CA LEU A 121 6.50 -9.63 7.29
C LEU A 121 7.04 -10.71 8.23
N PRO A 122 7.06 -11.99 7.79
CA PRO A 122 7.55 -13.09 8.60
C PRO A 122 9.01 -12.94 9.02
N ALA A 123 9.41 -13.62 10.10
CA ALA A 123 10.78 -13.66 10.57
C ALA A 123 11.74 -14.13 9.47
N GLY A 124 12.87 -13.43 9.31
CA GLY A 124 13.81 -13.67 8.22
C GLY A 124 13.46 -13.00 6.88
N LEU A 125 12.29 -12.35 6.79
CA LEU A 125 11.84 -11.60 5.62
C LEU A 125 11.63 -10.10 5.91
N ASN A 126 11.85 -9.68 7.16
CA ASN A 126 11.72 -8.30 7.62
C ASN A 126 12.95 -7.44 7.28
N GLN A 127 12.84 -6.14 7.49
CA GLN A 127 13.88 -5.16 7.19
C GLN A 127 15.22 -5.43 7.88
N GLY A 128 15.23 -6.08 9.06
CA GLY A 128 16.44 -6.47 9.79
C GLY A 128 17.05 -7.79 9.30
N ALA A 129 16.39 -8.50 8.38
CA ALA A 129 16.94 -9.73 7.84
C ALA A 129 18.10 -9.44 6.88
N ILE A 130 19.21 -10.11 7.08
CA ILE A 130 20.37 -10.01 6.19
C ILE A 130 19.97 -10.60 4.83
N GLY A 131 20.27 -9.84 3.75
CA GLY A 131 20.06 -10.30 2.39
C GLY A 131 20.82 -11.61 2.15
N VAL A 132 20.21 -12.44 1.40
CA VAL A 132 20.70 -13.65 0.76
C VAL A 132 21.80 -14.43 1.47
N GLY A 133 21.43 -15.56 2.05
CA GLY A 133 22.29 -16.73 2.33
C GLY A 133 23.70 -16.43 2.78
N VAL A 134 23.85 -15.47 3.68
CA VAL A 134 25.16 -15.07 4.13
C VAL A 134 25.73 -16.15 5.02
N ASN A 135 26.39 -17.05 4.39
CA ASN A 135 27.37 -17.81 5.09
C ASN A 135 28.59 -16.93 5.24
N GLN A 136 28.90 -16.57 6.47
CA GLN A 136 30.18 -15.97 6.77
C GLN A 136 31.26 -16.96 6.42
N PHE A 137 31.71 -16.94 5.20
CA PHE A 137 33.06 -17.44 4.90
C PHE A 137 34.05 -16.42 5.47
N GLN A 138 34.31 -16.52 6.74
CA GLN A 138 35.62 -16.13 7.24
C GLN A 138 36.60 -17.01 6.47
N GLY A 139 37.42 -16.36 5.63
CA GLY A 139 38.23 -16.94 4.61
C GLY A 139 38.67 -18.35 4.91
N ALA A 140 38.40 -19.26 4.03
CA ALA A 140 39.25 -20.42 3.89
C ALA A 140 40.68 -19.87 3.87
N GLY A 141 41.44 -20.20 4.89
CA GLY A 141 42.77 -19.66 5.08
C GLY A 141 43.49 -19.65 3.74
N GLY A 142 43.87 -18.47 3.30
CA GLY A 142 44.50 -18.33 2.01
C GLY A 142 45.58 -19.36 1.93
N VAL A 143 45.68 -20.03 0.80
CA VAL A 143 46.86 -20.80 0.47
C VAL A 143 47.99 -19.80 0.59
N GLY A 144 48.72 -19.88 1.71
CA GLY A 144 49.82 -18.98 1.98
C GLY A 144 50.73 -19.03 0.78
N SER A 145 50.98 -17.92 0.14
CA SER A 145 51.97 -17.84 -0.92
C SER A 145 53.28 -18.29 -0.32
N ALA A 146 53.67 -19.52 -0.62
CA ALA A 146 54.98 -20.03 -0.28
C ALA A 146 56.01 -19.14 -0.98
N GLY A 147 56.58 -18.26 -0.23
CA GLY A 147 57.85 -17.64 -0.52
C GLY A 147 57.90 -16.63 -1.64
N GLY A 148 58.16 -15.41 -1.30
CA GLY A 148 58.97 -14.54 -2.13
C GLY A 148 58.50 -13.17 -2.49
N ILE A 149 57.24 -12.82 -2.37
CA ILE A 149 56.81 -11.42 -2.48
C ILE A 149 56.22 -11.03 -1.13
N SER A 150 57.08 -10.44 -0.28
CA SER A 150 56.63 -9.84 0.98
C SER A 150 55.70 -8.67 0.68
N GLY A 151 54.42 -8.85 0.79
CA GLY A 151 53.44 -7.82 0.66
C GLY A 151 52.11 -8.21 0.02
N GLY A 152 51.96 -9.41 -0.56
CA GLY A 152 50.75 -9.77 -1.29
C GLY A 152 49.99 -11.04 -0.91
N GLY A 153 50.51 -11.81 0.05
CA GLY A 153 49.96 -13.10 0.45
C GLY A 153 48.87 -13.04 1.50
N GLY A 154 48.02 -12.02 1.47
CA GLY A 154 46.82 -12.02 2.26
C GLY A 154 45.84 -13.07 1.77
N ALA A 155 45.21 -13.80 2.69
CA ALA A 155 44.12 -14.70 2.41
C ALA A 155 43.12 -13.99 1.45
N VAL A 156 42.81 -14.63 0.33
CA VAL A 156 41.79 -14.09 -0.56
C VAL A 156 40.48 -14.15 0.20
N GLN A 157 40.09 -13.01 0.76
CA GLN A 157 38.78 -12.85 1.31
C GLN A 157 37.83 -12.62 0.12
N ILE A 158 36.95 -13.59 -0.12
CA ILE A 158 35.83 -13.38 -1.01
C ILE A 158 34.83 -12.55 -0.20
N PRO A 159 34.66 -11.23 -0.53
CA PRO A 159 33.74 -10.38 0.23
C PRO A 159 32.34 -10.93 0.11
N GLN A 160 31.64 -10.91 1.21
CA GLN A 160 30.24 -11.29 1.21
C GLN A 160 29.42 -10.23 0.48
N VAL A 161 28.82 -10.61 -0.62
CA VAL A 161 27.93 -9.75 -1.38
C VAL A 161 26.51 -9.94 -0.83
N GLY A 162 26.01 -8.93 -0.13
CA GLY A 162 24.65 -8.93 0.41
C GLY A 162 23.60 -8.51 -0.60
N THR A 163 23.99 -8.12 -1.80
CA THR A 163 23.11 -7.57 -2.83
C THR A 163 23.35 -8.23 -4.18
N PHE A 164 22.30 -8.30 -5.01
CA PHE A 164 22.41 -8.75 -6.40
C PHE A 164 22.98 -7.67 -7.32
N ASP A 165 22.90 -6.40 -6.91
CA ASP A 165 23.47 -5.31 -7.66
C ASP A 165 24.99 -5.43 -7.67
N PRO A 166 25.62 -5.38 -8.85
CA PRO A 166 27.05 -5.40 -8.94
C PRO A 166 27.64 -4.14 -8.30
N SER A 167 28.74 -4.30 -7.59
CA SER A 167 29.46 -3.18 -6.99
C SER A 167 30.88 -3.10 -7.52
N VAL A 168 31.30 -1.90 -7.85
CA VAL A 168 32.69 -1.58 -8.20
C VAL A 168 33.27 -0.72 -7.08
N THR A 169 34.36 -1.19 -6.49
CA THR A 169 35.07 -0.43 -5.48
C THR A 169 36.46 -0.09 -6.03
N VAL A 170 36.84 1.17 -5.96
CA VAL A 170 38.17 1.64 -6.37
C VAL A 170 38.81 2.36 -5.19
N ASN A 171 39.99 1.89 -4.78
CA ASN A 171 40.75 2.52 -3.72
C ASN A 171 42.10 2.95 -4.26
N PHE A 172 42.56 4.08 -3.83
CA PHE A 172 43.88 4.62 -4.08
C PHE A 172 44.49 5.04 -2.75
N SER A 173 45.70 4.54 -2.44
CA SER A 173 46.37 4.89 -1.21
C SER A 173 47.85 5.24 -1.47
N LEU A 174 48.35 6.16 -0.68
CA LEU A 174 49.74 6.54 -0.61
C LEU A 174 50.20 6.30 0.83
N ASP A 175 51.22 5.47 1.00
CA ASP A 175 51.75 5.10 2.30
C ASP A 175 53.27 5.32 2.35
N ARG A 176 53.76 5.78 3.49
CA ARG A 176 55.20 5.90 3.77
C ARG A 176 55.46 5.34 5.16
N THR A 177 56.15 4.22 5.16
CA THR A 177 56.52 3.50 6.39
C THR A 177 58.01 3.65 6.65
N LEU A 178 58.38 3.92 7.89
CA LEU A 178 59.73 3.98 8.38
C LEU A 178 59.88 2.88 9.45
N SER A 179 60.70 1.87 9.14
CA SER A 179 60.86 0.69 10.00
C SER A 179 62.30 0.54 10.43
N PRO A 180 62.65 0.65 11.72
CA PRO A 180 63.97 0.31 12.22
C PRO A 180 64.16 -1.21 12.19
N LEU A 181 65.35 -1.66 11.83
CA LEU A 181 65.68 -3.08 11.75
C LEU A 181 66.72 -3.42 12.82
N ASN A 182 66.55 -4.59 13.42
CA ASN A 182 67.51 -5.11 14.40
C ASN A 182 68.66 -5.90 13.77
N THR A 183 68.71 -6.02 12.44
CA THR A 183 69.76 -6.71 11.69
C THR A 183 70.06 -6.04 10.35
N LEU A 184 71.31 -5.97 9.95
CA LEU A 184 71.74 -5.45 8.66
C LEU A 184 71.66 -6.49 7.54
N GLN A 185 71.66 -7.80 7.89
CA GLN A 185 71.75 -8.89 6.92
C GLN A 185 70.62 -8.98 5.93
N VAL A 186 69.41 -8.51 6.29
CA VAL A 186 68.19 -8.60 5.46
C VAL A 186 68.03 -7.42 4.49
N ALA A 187 68.38 -6.22 4.92
CA ALA A 187 68.11 -5.00 4.15
C ALA A 187 69.36 -4.20 3.79
N GLY A 188 70.52 -4.50 4.37
CA GLY A 188 71.77 -3.75 4.19
C GLY A 188 71.80 -2.39 4.90
N VAL A 189 70.73 -1.99 5.55
CA VAL A 189 70.54 -0.69 6.23
C VAL A 189 69.85 -0.88 7.58
N PRO A 190 70.19 -0.04 8.60
CA PRO A 190 69.60 -0.16 9.93
C PRO A 190 68.15 0.30 10.00
N GLN A 191 67.70 1.05 9.00
CA GLN A 191 66.37 1.62 8.90
C GLN A 191 65.88 1.56 7.45
N VAL A 192 64.71 1.02 7.26
CA VAL A 192 64.06 0.95 5.94
C VAL A 192 62.92 1.98 5.84
N THR A 193 63.03 2.86 4.86
CA THR A 193 61.94 3.72 4.46
C THR A 193 61.30 3.14 3.21
N THR A 194 60.05 2.81 3.29
CA THR A 194 59.23 2.33 2.17
C THR A 194 58.16 3.33 1.82
N THR A 195 58.08 3.76 0.58
CA THR A 195 56.98 4.57 0.06
C THR A 195 56.24 3.73 -0.95
N SER A 196 54.98 3.48 -0.69
CA SER A 196 54.09 2.71 -1.57
C SER A 196 52.91 3.54 -2.06
N THR A 197 52.64 3.37 -3.35
CA THR A 197 51.43 3.88 -3.98
C THR A 197 50.64 2.67 -4.43
N ALA A 198 49.47 2.45 -3.82
CA ALA A 198 48.61 1.33 -4.14
C ALA A 198 47.33 1.76 -4.82
N PHE A 199 46.96 0.99 -5.80
CA PHE A 199 45.67 1.05 -6.47
C PHE A 199 44.99 -0.31 -6.31
N SER A 200 43.70 -0.32 -5.89
CA SER A 200 42.91 -1.54 -5.90
C SER A 200 41.54 -1.28 -6.50
N GLY A 201 41.15 -2.09 -7.47
CA GLY A 201 39.84 -2.13 -8.06
C GLY A 201 39.19 -3.48 -7.79
N SER A 202 37.96 -3.50 -7.32
CA SER A 202 37.21 -4.74 -7.15
C SER A 202 35.81 -4.62 -7.76
N TYR A 203 35.39 -5.72 -8.39
CA TYR A 203 34.01 -5.93 -8.85
C TYR A 203 33.46 -7.14 -8.09
N THR A 204 32.29 -6.97 -7.51
CA THR A 204 31.62 -8.05 -6.78
C THR A 204 30.17 -8.15 -7.20
N GLN A 205 29.68 -9.39 -7.40
CA GLN A 205 28.30 -9.66 -7.78
C GLN A 205 27.81 -10.96 -7.15
N LEU A 206 26.58 -10.94 -6.66
CA LEU A 206 25.87 -12.13 -6.23
C LEU A 206 24.78 -12.48 -7.25
N PHE A 207 24.66 -13.76 -7.58
CA PHE A 207 23.64 -14.26 -8.49
C PHE A 207 22.45 -14.87 -7.73
N PRO A 208 21.24 -14.88 -8.34
CA PRO A 208 20.06 -15.46 -7.72
C PRO A 208 20.15 -16.95 -7.38
N THR A 209 21.16 -17.66 -7.89
CA THR A 209 21.47 -19.06 -7.57
C THR A 209 22.22 -19.23 -6.24
N GLY A 210 22.67 -18.10 -5.66
CA GLY A 210 23.58 -18.05 -4.51
C GLY A 210 25.07 -18.04 -4.89
N THR A 211 25.38 -18.06 -6.19
CA THR A 211 26.76 -17.95 -6.69
C THR A 211 27.28 -16.55 -6.46
N SER A 212 28.46 -16.41 -5.84
CA SER A 212 29.18 -15.14 -5.76
C SER A 212 30.34 -15.10 -6.74
N PHE A 213 30.45 -13.98 -7.45
CA PHE A 213 31.55 -13.69 -8.36
C PHE A 213 32.33 -12.49 -7.85
N THR A 214 33.66 -12.58 -7.85
CA THR A 214 34.53 -11.49 -7.45
C THR A 214 35.66 -11.34 -8.47
N TYR A 215 35.96 -10.12 -8.85
CA TYR A 215 37.12 -9.76 -9.62
C TYR A 215 37.87 -8.67 -8.86
N ASN A 216 39.16 -8.86 -8.62
CA ASN A 216 40.01 -7.87 -7.96
C ASN A 216 41.24 -7.62 -8.82
N LEU A 217 41.60 -6.35 -8.97
CA LEU A 217 42.81 -5.89 -9.60
C LEU A 217 43.57 -5.01 -8.60
N ASN A 218 44.75 -5.41 -8.24
CA ASN A 218 45.62 -4.68 -7.32
C ASN A 218 46.90 -4.28 -8.04
N GLY A 219 47.35 -3.08 -7.82
CA GLY A 219 48.64 -2.59 -8.32
C GLY A 219 49.33 -1.80 -7.22
N ILE A 220 50.60 -2.14 -6.94
CA ILE A 220 51.40 -1.44 -5.95
C ILE A 220 52.70 -1.00 -6.60
N ARG A 221 53.03 0.28 -6.51
CA ARG A 221 54.35 0.80 -6.81
C ARG A 221 55.05 1.09 -5.50
N GLN A 222 56.16 0.40 -5.28
CA GLN A 222 56.92 0.47 -4.03
C GLN A 222 58.33 0.97 -4.28
N ASN A 223 58.76 1.97 -3.55
CA ASN A 223 60.13 2.45 -3.47
C ASN A 223 60.64 2.24 -2.06
N SER A 224 61.82 1.60 -1.94
CA SER A 224 62.39 1.24 -0.63
C SER A 224 63.88 1.55 -0.58
N THR A 225 64.39 1.85 0.61
CA THR A 225 65.82 2.03 0.85
C THR A 225 66.56 0.73 1.05
N GLN A 226 65.93 -0.42 0.90
CA GLN A 226 66.61 -1.74 0.94
C GLN A 226 67.61 -1.89 -0.21
N GLN A 227 68.79 -2.41 0.09
CA GLN A 227 69.88 -2.53 -0.90
C GLN A 227 69.78 -3.76 -1.80
N PHE A 228 69.13 -4.84 -1.37
CA PHE A 228 69.10 -6.11 -2.09
C PHE A 228 67.80 -6.34 -2.89
N LEU A 229 67.19 -5.30 -3.43
CA LEU A 229 66.00 -5.39 -4.25
C LEU A 229 66.37 -5.55 -5.74
N LEU A 230 65.66 -6.49 -6.43
CA LEU A 230 65.80 -6.66 -7.88
C LEU A 230 65.34 -5.42 -8.66
N TYR A 231 64.27 -4.82 -8.21
CA TYR A 231 63.67 -3.58 -8.75
C TYR A 231 63.45 -2.55 -7.67
N ASN A 232 63.82 -1.29 -7.94
CA ASN A 232 63.57 -0.18 -7.06
C ASN A 232 63.41 1.15 -7.87
N PRO A 233 62.21 1.74 -8.04
CA PRO A 233 60.91 1.24 -7.53
C PRO A 233 60.45 -0.06 -8.19
N ALA A 234 59.86 -0.94 -7.42
CA ALA A 234 59.16 -2.13 -7.90
C ALA A 234 57.68 -1.79 -8.21
N VAL A 235 57.13 -2.37 -9.26
CA VAL A 235 55.70 -2.32 -9.61
C VAL A 235 55.18 -3.75 -9.62
N ILE A 236 54.28 -4.02 -8.73
CA ILE A 236 53.64 -5.32 -8.56
C ILE A 236 52.17 -5.15 -8.97
N SER A 237 51.69 -5.98 -9.86
CA SER A 237 50.26 -6.09 -10.17
C SER A 237 49.73 -7.48 -9.89
N ARG A 238 48.47 -7.59 -9.57
CA ARG A 238 47.77 -8.86 -9.38
C ARG A 238 46.32 -8.72 -9.73
N PHE A 239 45.82 -9.53 -10.64
CA PHE A 239 44.38 -9.74 -10.76
C PHE A 239 43.98 -11.06 -10.12
N THR A 240 42.73 -11.12 -9.66
CA THR A 240 42.14 -12.32 -9.06
C THR A 240 40.70 -12.42 -9.50
N VAL A 241 40.31 -13.57 -10.03
CA VAL A 241 38.92 -13.94 -10.34
C VAL A 241 38.51 -15.03 -9.38
N GLY A 242 37.43 -14.83 -8.63
CA GLY A 242 36.91 -15.81 -7.69
C GLY A 242 35.46 -16.14 -7.93
N ILE A 243 35.10 -17.40 -7.85
CA ILE A 243 33.72 -17.89 -7.89
C ILE A 243 33.48 -18.76 -6.66
N ASN A 244 32.38 -18.54 -5.98
CA ASN A 244 31.95 -19.41 -4.88
C ASN A 244 30.49 -19.81 -5.07
N GLN A 245 30.21 -21.13 -5.01
CA GLN A 245 28.89 -21.71 -5.22
C GLN A 245 28.47 -22.55 -4.01
N PRO A 246 27.43 -22.16 -3.26
CA PRO A 246 26.85 -23.02 -2.23
C PRO A 246 26.16 -24.23 -2.87
N LEU A 247 26.34 -25.40 -2.26
CA LEU A 247 25.79 -26.67 -2.74
C LEU A 247 24.61 -27.16 -1.90
N LEU A 248 24.53 -26.83 -0.61
CA LEU A 248 23.46 -27.22 0.29
C LEU A 248 22.76 -25.98 0.85
N SER A 249 23.16 -25.50 2.03
CA SER A 249 22.58 -24.28 2.62
C SER A 249 22.83 -23.06 1.73
N GLY A 250 21.79 -22.28 1.42
CA GLY A 250 21.89 -21.11 0.54
C GLY A 250 21.85 -21.41 -0.96
N ARG A 251 21.76 -22.68 -1.38
CA ARG A 251 21.63 -23.05 -2.80
C ARG A 251 20.22 -22.80 -3.31
N GLY A 252 20.14 -22.34 -4.57
CA GLY A 252 18.91 -22.29 -5.36
C GLY A 252 18.18 -20.96 -5.28
N TYR A 253 17.08 -20.86 -6.01
CA TYR A 253 16.37 -19.61 -6.19
C TYR A 253 15.56 -19.18 -4.95
N LEU A 254 14.92 -20.11 -4.25
CA LEU A 254 14.02 -19.77 -3.15
C LEU A 254 14.73 -19.07 -1.98
N PRO A 255 15.85 -19.59 -1.42
CA PRO A 255 16.55 -18.89 -0.35
C PRO A 255 17.08 -17.52 -0.77
N ASN A 256 17.49 -17.39 -2.04
CA ASN A 256 18.13 -16.17 -2.54
C ASN A 256 17.14 -15.13 -3.05
N LYS A 257 16.07 -15.54 -3.74
CA LYS A 257 15.01 -14.64 -4.26
C LYS A 257 13.83 -14.44 -3.29
N ARG A 258 13.89 -14.96 -2.06
CA ARG A 258 12.77 -14.87 -1.10
C ARG A 258 12.22 -13.47 -0.94
N PHE A 259 13.08 -12.45 -0.88
CA PHE A 259 12.66 -11.07 -0.74
C PHE A 259 11.92 -10.55 -1.97
N ILE A 260 12.34 -10.95 -3.18
CA ILE A 260 11.67 -10.59 -4.43
C ILE A 260 10.28 -11.23 -4.48
N ILE A 261 10.16 -12.50 -4.11
CA ILE A 261 8.89 -13.23 -4.12
C ILE A 261 7.92 -12.61 -3.11
N VAL A 262 8.40 -12.34 -1.89
CA VAL A 262 7.59 -11.72 -0.83
C VAL A 262 7.19 -10.30 -1.21
N ALA A 263 8.08 -9.49 -1.77
CA ALA A 263 7.75 -8.14 -2.23
C ALA A 263 6.70 -8.18 -3.36
N GLY A 264 6.80 -9.13 -4.30
CA GLY A 264 5.79 -9.36 -5.34
C GLY A 264 4.43 -9.79 -4.77
N ASN A 265 4.41 -10.62 -3.73
CA ASN A 265 3.18 -10.97 -3.02
C ASN A 265 2.60 -9.76 -2.30
N ASN A 266 3.44 -8.95 -1.63
CA ASN A 266 3.02 -7.74 -0.92
C ASN A 266 2.47 -6.67 -1.88
N LEU A 267 3.00 -6.59 -3.12
CA LEU A 267 2.44 -5.72 -4.15
C LEU A 267 1.00 -6.11 -4.48
N ARG A 268 0.71 -7.42 -4.64
CA ARG A 268 -0.67 -7.90 -4.82
C ARG A 268 -1.53 -7.65 -3.60
N THR A 269 -0.97 -7.80 -2.41
CA THR A 269 -1.66 -7.51 -1.16
C THR A 269 -2.00 -6.02 -1.05
N SER A 270 -1.16 -5.11 -1.55
CA SER A 270 -1.45 -3.67 -1.55
C SER A 270 -2.69 -3.32 -2.37
N ASP A 271 -2.94 -4.03 -3.47
CA ASP A 271 -4.14 -3.85 -4.29
C ASP A 271 -5.40 -4.31 -3.53
N GLU A 272 -5.31 -5.42 -2.78
CA GLU A 272 -6.42 -5.90 -1.97
C GLU A 272 -6.69 -5.01 -0.74
N VAL A 273 -5.65 -4.43 -0.14
CA VAL A 273 -5.80 -3.42 0.93
C VAL A 273 -6.48 -2.16 0.39
N LEU A 274 -6.08 -1.70 -0.80
CA LEU A 274 -6.77 -0.59 -1.46
C LEU A 274 -8.24 -0.95 -1.75
N ARG A 275 -8.51 -2.16 -2.26
CA ARG A 275 -9.87 -2.64 -2.51
C ARG A 275 -10.72 -2.62 -1.23
N ALA A 276 -10.19 -3.09 -0.12
CA ALA A 276 -10.88 -3.05 1.17
C ALA A 276 -11.21 -1.62 1.60
N GLN A 277 -10.27 -0.69 1.43
CA GLN A 277 -10.46 0.71 1.79
C GLN A 277 -11.48 1.43 0.88
N VAL A 278 -11.40 1.18 -0.43
CA VAL A 278 -12.39 1.72 -1.39
C VAL A 278 -13.78 1.18 -1.06
N THR A 279 -13.89 -0.12 -0.76
CA THR A 279 -15.16 -0.73 -0.32
C THR A 279 -15.71 -0.05 0.93
N ALA A 280 -14.88 0.18 1.94
CA ALA A 280 -15.28 0.86 3.17
C ALA A 280 -15.74 2.30 2.91
N ALA A 281 -15.05 3.05 2.05
CA ALA A 281 -15.42 4.40 1.67
C ALA A 281 -16.75 4.42 0.88
N VAL A 282 -16.94 3.49 -0.05
CA VAL A 282 -18.20 3.34 -0.80
C VAL A 282 -19.37 3.06 0.14
N VAL A 283 -19.24 2.10 1.04
CA VAL A 283 -20.26 1.79 2.06
C VAL A 283 -20.59 3.01 2.94
N GLN A 284 -19.58 3.77 3.33
CA GLN A 284 -19.78 4.99 4.11
C GLN A 284 -20.55 6.06 3.33
N VAL A 285 -20.24 6.24 2.05
CA VAL A 285 -20.92 7.20 1.18
C VAL A 285 -22.36 6.77 0.91
N GLU A 286 -22.62 5.50 0.61
CA GLU A 286 -23.97 4.95 0.43
C GLU A 286 -24.83 5.16 1.68
N ASN A 287 -24.28 4.82 2.86
CA ASN A 287 -25.00 5.02 4.13
C ASN A 287 -25.27 6.49 4.43
N ALA A 288 -24.32 7.39 4.15
CA ALA A 288 -24.49 8.82 4.34
C ALA A 288 -25.50 9.41 3.36
N TYR A 289 -25.53 8.93 2.11
CA TYR A 289 -26.52 9.32 1.11
C TYR A 289 -27.94 8.95 1.52
N TRP A 290 -28.15 7.71 1.99
CA TRP A 290 -29.46 7.28 2.47
C TRP A 290 -29.89 8.01 3.74
N ASN A 291 -28.95 8.35 4.64
CA ASN A 291 -29.26 9.21 5.79
C ASN A 291 -29.74 10.60 5.35
N LEU A 292 -29.08 11.20 4.37
CA LEU A 292 -29.45 12.51 3.86
C LEU A 292 -30.81 12.48 3.16
N ALA A 293 -31.08 11.44 2.36
CA ALA A 293 -32.38 11.22 1.73
C ALA A 293 -33.50 11.10 2.76
N ALA A 294 -33.26 10.31 3.84
CA ALA A 294 -34.21 10.18 4.94
C ALA A 294 -34.44 11.49 5.69
N ALA A 295 -33.40 12.25 5.97
CA ALA A 295 -33.53 13.55 6.64
C ALA A 295 -34.35 14.55 5.78
N ASN A 296 -34.18 14.51 4.45
CA ASN A 296 -34.97 15.28 3.53
C ASN A 296 -36.45 14.88 3.59
N GLU A 297 -36.79 13.59 3.55
CA GLU A 297 -38.16 13.09 3.68
C GLU A 297 -38.77 13.43 5.05
N ALA A 298 -37.95 13.39 6.12
CA ALA A 298 -38.41 13.80 7.45
C ALA A 298 -38.77 15.29 7.52
N VAL A 299 -38.00 16.17 6.87
CA VAL A 299 -38.35 17.60 6.75
C VAL A 299 -39.67 17.78 6.00
N LEU A 300 -39.86 17.09 4.87
CA LEU A 300 -41.11 17.15 4.10
C LEU A 300 -42.32 16.65 4.91
N ALA A 301 -42.15 15.57 5.65
CA ALA A 301 -43.19 15.01 6.52
C ALA A 301 -43.53 15.97 7.67
N ALA A 302 -42.53 16.58 8.31
CA ALA A 302 -42.74 17.56 9.39
C ALA A 302 -43.42 18.86 8.89
N GLN A 303 -43.02 19.33 7.69
CA GLN A 303 -43.67 20.47 7.05
C GLN A 303 -45.16 20.19 6.79
N LYS A 304 -45.48 19.01 6.23
CA LYS A 304 -46.85 18.59 5.98
C LYS A 304 -47.66 18.47 7.28
N SER A 305 -47.04 17.97 8.35
CA SER A 305 -47.67 17.89 9.68
C SER A 305 -47.99 19.29 10.24
N LEU A 306 -47.07 20.26 10.06
CA LEU A 306 -47.30 21.64 10.46
C LEU A 306 -48.45 22.28 9.66
N ASP A 307 -48.47 22.10 8.33
CA ASP A 307 -49.53 22.64 7.47
C ASP A 307 -50.90 22.11 7.87
N VAL A 308 -51.01 20.83 8.24
CA VAL A 308 -52.26 20.21 8.72
C VAL A 308 -52.67 20.78 10.08
N ALA A 309 -51.71 20.94 11.01
CA ALA A 309 -51.98 21.54 12.33
C ALA A 309 -52.41 23.01 12.24
N GLU A 310 -51.79 23.81 11.36
CA GLU A 310 -52.16 25.22 11.12
C GLU A 310 -53.56 25.35 10.48
N ARG A 311 -53.94 24.45 9.56
CA ARG A 311 -55.30 24.41 9.00
C ARG A 311 -56.36 24.16 10.08
N LEU A 312 -56.09 23.14 10.95
CA LEU A 312 -57.00 22.81 12.04
C LEU A 312 -57.15 23.95 13.06
N ASP A 313 -56.06 24.65 13.37
CA ASP A 313 -56.08 25.82 14.26
C ASP A 313 -56.86 26.98 13.67
N ASN A 314 -56.72 27.25 12.35
CA ASN A 314 -57.47 28.27 11.65
C ASN A 314 -58.99 27.93 11.58
N ASP A 315 -59.35 26.66 11.32
CA ASP A 315 -60.73 26.19 11.36
C ASP A 315 -61.35 26.35 12.76
N THR A 316 -60.54 26.02 13.82
CA THR A 316 -60.99 26.18 15.20
C THR A 316 -61.21 27.65 15.58
N LYS A 317 -60.32 28.56 15.12
CA LYS A 317 -60.50 30.01 15.28
C LYS A 317 -61.83 30.50 14.65
N ALA A 318 -62.09 30.10 13.41
CA ALA A 318 -63.35 30.46 12.72
C ALA A 318 -64.60 29.94 13.46
N ARG A 319 -64.53 28.68 13.97
CA ARG A 319 -65.61 28.09 14.79
C ARG A 319 -65.82 28.81 16.13
N LEU A 320 -64.71 29.29 16.76
CA LEU A 320 -64.80 30.08 17.99
C LEU A 320 -65.43 31.43 17.76
N GLU A 321 -65.13 32.12 16.64
CA GLU A 321 -65.72 33.40 16.29
C GLU A 321 -67.28 33.34 16.12
N ILE A 322 -67.75 32.21 15.57
CA ILE A 322 -69.21 31.96 15.44
C ILE A 322 -69.80 31.28 16.69
N GLY A 323 -69.00 31.06 17.77
CA GLY A 323 -69.48 30.60 19.05
C GLY A 323 -69.79 29.11 19.15
N THR A 324 -69.32 28.28 18.20
CA THR A 324 -69.59 26.83 18.15
C THR A 324 -68.58 25.95 18.95
N VAL A 325 -67.48 26.54 19.39
CA VAL A 325 -66.44 25.81 20.18
C VAL A 325 -65.99 26.64 21.38
N PRO A 326 -65.60 26.01 22.51
CA PRO A 326 -65.07 26.70 23.70
C PRO A 326 -63.66 27.20 23.49
N ARG A 327 -63.24 28.26 24.22
CA ARG A 327 -61.88 28.83 24.14
C ARG A 327 -60.74 27.86 24.47
N ILE A 328 -61.00 26.79 25.22
CA ILE A 328 -59.99 25.77 25.56
C ILE A 328 -59.52 24.99 24.33
N GLU A 329 -60.37 24.84 23.31
CA GLU A 329 -59.98 24.15 22.07
C GLU A 329 -58.95 24.96 21.27
N LEU A 330 -59.01 26.27 21.28
CA LEU A 330 -57.98 27.11 20.68
C LEU A 330 -56.60 26.94 21.35
N ALA A 331 -56.57 26.80 22.68
CA ALA A 331 -55.34 26.53 23.38
C ALA A 331 -54.77 25.15 23.00
N THR A 332 -55.62 24.17 22.77
CA THR A 332 -55.26 22.81 22.37
C THR A 332 -54.69 22.77 20.96
N THR A 333 -55.32 23.44 19.98
CA THR A 333 -54.82 23.52 18.60
C THR A 333 -53.55 24.36 18.51
N GLY A 334 -53.45 25.48 19.23
CA GLY A 334 -52.23 26.27 19.33
C GLY A 334 -51.03 25.49 19.89
N SER A 335 -51.27 24.64 20.88
CA SER A 335 -50.25 23.72 21.42
C SER A 335 -49.79 22.69 20.38
N ALA A 336 -50.72 22.16 19.55
CA ALA A 336 -50.37 21.23 18.47
C ALA A 336 -49.53 21.91 17.39
N VAL A 337 -49.85 23.15 16.98
CA VAL A 337 -49.07 23.95 16.04
C VAL A 337 -47.66 24.20 16.59
N ALA A 338 -47.55 24.58 17.87
CA ALA A 338 -46.24 24.81 18.50
C ALA A 338 -45.39 23.54 18.54
N ALA A 339 -46.00 22.38 18.80
CA ALA A 339 -45.31 21.07 18.76
C ALA A 339 -44.85 20.71 17.34
N ALA A 340 -45.72 20.85 16.31
CA ALA A 340 -45.35 20.58 14.93
C ALA A 340 -44.26 21.53 14.41
N ARG A 341 -44.27 22.81 14.84
CA ARG A 341 -43.22 23.78 14.49
C ARG A 341 -41.86 23.42 15.12
N ARG A 342 -41.89 22.96 16.38
CA ARG A 342 -40.66 22.42 17.04
C ARG A 342 -40.14 21.21 16.26
N ASP A 343 -40.99 20.27 15.87
CA ASP A 343 -40.60 19.06 15.18
C ASP A 343 -39.99 19.35 13.78
N LEU A 344 -40.54 20.37 13.09
CA LEU A 344 -39.97 20.87 11.84
C LEU A 344 -38.55 21.45 12.04
N ILE A 345 -38.34 22.26 13.09
CA ILE A 345 -37.04 22.86 13.40
C ILE A 345 -36.01 21.74 13.69
N LEU A 346 -36.40 20.72 14.43
CA LEU A 346 -35.53 19.57 14.72
C LEU A 346 -35.14 18.81 13.44
N ALA A 347 -36.13 18.54 12.56
CA ALA A 347 -35.88 17.85 11.28
C ALA A 347 -34.97 18.68 10.36
N GLN A 348 -35.16 20.00 10.28
CA GLN A 348 -34.30 20.90 9.50
C GLN A 348 -32.86 20.94 10.04
N THR A 349 -32.71 20.93 11.37
CA THR A 349 -31.38 20.92 12.00
C THR A 349 -30.65 19.60 11.73
N ASP A 350 -31.37 18.46 11.83
CA ASP A 350 -30.77 17.15 11.51
C ASP A 350 -30.38 17.08 10.03
N PHE A 351 -31.22 17.55 9.11
CA PHE A 351 -30.90 17.63 7.69
C PHE A 351 -29.61 18.41 7.44
N GLN A 352 -29.46 19.61 8.05
CA GLN A 352 -28.24 20.41 7.91
C GLN A 352 -26.97 19.67 8.44
N LEU A 353 -27.12 18.93 9.54
CA LEU A 353 -26.02 18.13 10.09
C LEU A 353 -25.61 17.00 9.15
N GLN A 354 -26.58 16.24 8.63
CA GLN A 354 -26.33 15.17 7.65
C GLN A 354 -25.72 15.73 6.36
N GLU A 355 -26.21 16.86 5.89
CA GLU A 355 -25.66 17.57 4.73
C GLU A 355 -24.19 17.95 4.91
N ALA A 356 -23.84 18.52 6.07
CA ALA A 356 -22.45 18.89 6.36
C ALA A 356 -21.52 17.67 6.44
N GLN A 357 -22.00 16.58 7.05
CA GLN A 357 -21.25 15.33 7.10
C GLN A 357 -21.04 14.73 5.70
N PHE A 358 -22.07 14.77 4.86
CA PHE A 358 -21.99 14.25 3.50
C PHE A 358 -21.06 15.09 2.61
N LYS A 359 -21.11 16.43 2.69
CA LYS A 359 -20.18 17.33 1.98
C LYS A 359 -18.72 17.00 2.28
N LYS A 360 -18.41 16.67 3.52
CA LYS A 360 -17.05 16.24 3.93
C LYS A 360 -16.57 14.98 3.21
N LEU A 361 -17.46 14.04 2.90
CA LEU A 361 -17.09 12.80 2.19
C LEU A 361 -16.86 13.02 0.70
N LEU A 362 -17.43 14.09 0.12
CA LEU A 362 -17.37 14.40 -1.30
C LEU A 362 -16.28 15.39 -1.69
N SER A 363 -15.57 15.98 -0.72
CA SER A 363 -14.58 17.02 -0.99
C SER A 363 -13.22 16.72 -0.35
N LYS A 364 -12.13 17.06 -1.05
CA LYS A 364 -10.76 17.05 -0.51
C LYS A 364 -10.48 18.27 0.37
N ARG A 365 -11.07 19.39 -0.01
CA ARG A 365 -10.85 20.69 0.61
C ARG A 365 -12.17 21.42 0.76
N SER A 366 -12.30 22.21 1.82
CA SER A 366 -13.44 23.13 1.96
C SER A 366 -13.53 24.04 0.74
N ASP A 367 -14.72 24.10 0.16
CA ASP A 367 -15.03 24.84 -1.06
C ASP A 367 -16.21 25.75 -0.77
N PRO A 368 -16.05 27.09 -0.90
CA PRO A 368 -17.13 28.03 -0.61
C PRO A 368 -18.40 27.82 -1.45
N GLU A 369 -18.27 27.35 -2.69
CA GLU A 369 -19.42 27.04 -3.54
C GLU A 369 -20.17 25.81 -3.04
N LEU A 370 -19.45 24.76 -2.63
CA LEU A 370 -20.04 23.57 -2.05
C LEU A 370 -20.67 23.86 -0.69
N ASP A 371 -19.99 24.66 0.15
CA ASP A 371 -20.48 25.00 1.48
C ASP A 371 -21.81 25.78 1.40
N ALA A 372 -21.93 26.67 0.41
CA ALA A 372 -23.15 27.45 0.17
C ALA A 372 -24.26 26.68 -0.57
N ALA A 373 -23.94 25.64 -1.33
CA ALA A 373 -24.90 24.88 -2.12
C ALA A 373 -25.71 23.92 -1.22
N GLY A 374 -27.02 23.96 -1.31
CA GLY A 374 -27.90 22.95 -0.70
C GLY A 374 -27.91 21.65 -1.50
N ILE A 375 -27.81 20.51 -0.83
CA ILE A 375 -27.83 19.19 -1.50
C ILE A 375 -29.29 18.75 -1.72
N GLN A 376 -29.55 18.25 -2.92
CA GLN A 376 -30.80 17.62 -3.28
C GLN A 376 -30.52 16.22 -3.82
N THR A 377 -30.92 15.18 -3.06
CA THR A 377 -30.87 13.78 -3.50
C THR A 377 -31.95 13.53 -4.58
N THR A 378 -31.57 12.76 -5.62
CA THR A 378 -32.48 12.49 -6.75
C THR A 378 -33.05 11.09 -6.73
N ASP A 379 -32.44 10.16 -5.99
CA ASP A 379 -32.90 8.79 -5.92
C ASP A 379 -33.89 8.60 -4.78
N GLU A 380 -34.94 7.84 -5.04
CA GLU A 380 -35.92 7.43 -4.05
C GLU A 380 -35.38 6.25 -3.20
N LEU A 381 -35.94 6.14 -1.99
CA LEU A 381 -35.59 5.01 -1.10
C LEU A 381 -36.00 3.69 -1.76
N PRO A 382 -35.15 2.64 -1.69
CA PRO A 382 -35.42 1.36 -2.35
C PRO A 382 -36.64 0.67 -1.73
N GLU A 383 -37.49 0.12 -2.61
CA GLU A 383 -38.60 -0.75 -2.20
C GLU A 383 -38.12 -2.20 -2.05
N PRO A 384 -38.64 -2.94 -1.07
CA PRO A 384 -38.28 -4.35 -0.87
C PRO A 384 -38.61 -5.22 -2.07
N SER A 385 -37.64 -6.10 -2.47
CA SER A 385 -37.80 -7.07 -3.53
C SER A 385 -37.38 -8.46 -3.07
N GLU A 386 -38.13 -9.51 -3.45
CA GLU A 386 -37.75 -10.90 -3.16
C GLU A 386 -36.39 -11.29 -3.80
N ARG A 387 -35.97 -10.56 -4.84
CA ARG A 387 -34.69 -10.81 -5.52
C ARG A 387 -33.48 -10.38 -4.71
N ASP A 388 -33.66 -9.55 -3.69
CA ASP A 388 -32.58 -9.02 -2.87
C ASP A 388 -32.04 -10.03 -1.86
N LEU A 389 -32.78 -11.13 -1.62
CA LEU A 389 -32.38 -12.24 -0.75
C LEU A 389 -31.73 -13.39 -1.55
N PRO A 390 -30.39 -13.45 -1.66
CA PRO A 390 -29.73 -14.58 -2.30
C PRO A 390 -29.80 -15.82 -1.42
N GLY A 391 -29.66 -17.02 -2.03
CA GLY A 391 -29.53 -18.25 -1.24
C GLY A 391 -28.26 -18.24 -0.38
N MET A 392 -28.35 -18.76 0.86
CA MET A 392 -27.24 -18.77 1.83
C MET A 392 -25.93 -19.33 1.25
N ASN A 393 -25.99 -20.47 0.56
CA ASN A 393 -24.79 -21.11 0.01
C ASN A 393 -24.13 -20.24 -1.09
N MET A 394 -24.95 -19.53 -1.87
CA MET A 394 -24.47 -18.63 -2.92
C MET A 394 -23.81 -17.39 -2.34
N ALA A 395 -24.42 -16.81 -1.28
CA ALA A 395 -23.88 -15.67 -0.56
C ALA A 395 -22.53 -16.00 0.11
N LEU A 396 -22.43 -17.17 0.76
CA LEU A 396 -21.18 -17.62 1.39
C LEU A 396 -20.08 -17.90 0.35
N ALA A 397 -20.41 -18.54 -0.78
CA ALA A 397 -19.45 -18.78 -1.84
C ALA A 397 -18.91 -17.45 -2.40
N ALA A 398 -19.79 -16.49 -2.68
CA ALA A 398 -19.39 -15.15 -3.12
C ALA A 398 -18.50 -14.44 -2.10
N ALA A 399 -18.81 -14.53 -0.80
CA ALA A 399 -18.01 -13.93 0.27
C ALA A 399 -16.61 -14.54 0.36
N PHE A 400 -16.48 -15.87 0.27
CA PHE A 400 -15.18 -16.54 0.32
C PHE A 400 -14.30 -16.29 -0.91
N GLU A 401 -14.88 -15.92 -2.03
CA GLU A 401 -14.17 -15.56 -3.26
C GLU A 401 -13.88 -14.07 -3.34
N GLY A 402 -14.83 -13.21 -2.95
CA GLY A 402 -14.79 -11.77 -3.21
C GLY A 402 -14.18 -10.93 -2.08
N ARG A 403 -14.07 -11.43 -0.84
CA ARG A 403 -13.62 -10.61 0.29
C ARG A 403 -12.10 -10.41 0.30
N PRO A 404 -11.63 -9.15 0.29
CA PRO A 404 -10.20 -8.84 0.23
C PRO A 404 -9.44 -9.35 1.46
N GLU A 405 -10.05 -9.42 2.64
CA GLU A 405 -9.40 -9.88 3.86
C GLU A 405 -8.93 -11.35 3.76
N LEU A 406 -9.69 -12.21 3.08
CA LEU A 406 -9.29 -13.60 2.83
C LEU A 406 -8.16 -13.70 1.81
N LEU A 407 -8.16 -12.84 0.80
CA LEU A 407 -7.09 -12.78 -0.20
C LEU A 407 -5.78 -12.32 0.45
N ILE A 408 -5.83 -11.30 1.31
CA ILE A 408 -4.69 -10.84 2.12
C ILE A 408 -4.17 -11.98 2.99
N SER A 409 -5.04 -12.66 3.75
CA SER A 409 -4.64 -13.76 4.63
C SER A 409 -4.01 -14.94 3.87
N ARG A 410 -4.47 -15.23 2.64
CA ARG A 410 -3.85 -16.25 1.76
C ARG A 410 -2.44 -15.84 1.33
N GLN A 411 -2.21 -14.55 1.03
CA GLN A 411 -0.88 -14.05 0.69
C GLN A 411 0.07 -14.07 1.90
N ASP A 412 -0.43 -13.73 3.08
CA ASP A 412 0.34 -13.84 4.32
C ASP A 412 0.77 -15.28 4.60
N LEU A 413 -0.13 -16.25 4.39
CA LEU A 413 0.20 -17.67 4.51
C LEU A 413 1.23 -18.11 3.48
N ALA A 414 1.13 -17.64 2.23
CA ALA A 414 2.12 -17.91 1.19
C ALA A 414 3.50 -17.32 1.55
N ASN A 415 3.54 -16.11 2.11
CA ASN A 415 4.77 -15.50 2.61
C ASN A 415 5.38 -16.30 3.77
N GLN A 416 4.55 -16.81 4.68
CA GLN A 416 5.02 -17.64 5.80
C GLN A 416 5.54 -19.00 5.33
N ASP A 417 4.96 -19.61 4.28
CA ASP A 417 5.50 -20.82 3.66
C ASP A 417 6.92 -20.58 3.09
N ILE A 418 7.16 -19.42 2.46
CA ILE A 418 8.50 -19.02 2.01
C ILE A 418 9.47 -18.95 3.20
N SER A 419 9.06 -18.33 4.31
CA SER A 419 9.87 -18.26 5.54
C SER A 419 10.16 -19.65 6.12
N SER A 420 9.17 -20.53 6.17
CA SER A 420 9.31 -21.90 6.66
C SER A 420 10.29 -22.72 5.80
N ARG A 421 10.21 -22.59 4.48
CA ARG A 421 11.14 -23.25 3.55
C ARG A 421 12.54 -22.66 3.64
N PHE A 422 12.67 -21.35 3.81
CA PHE A 422 13.96 -20.68 3.99
C PHE A 422 14.65 -21.14 5.28
N THR A 423 13.95 -21.13 6.42
CA THR A 423 14.50 -21.57 7.70
C THR A 423 14.82 -23.05 7.71
N ARG A 424 14.04 -23.89 6.99
CA ARG A 424 14.37 -25.30 6.76
C ARG A 424 15.67 -25.48 5.98
N ASN A 425 15.94 -24.64 4.97
CA ASN A 425 17.20 -24.65 4.24
C ASN A 425 18.38 -24.29 5.15
N GLY A 426 18.18 -23.41 6.14
CA GLY A 426 19.17 -23.08 7.16
C GLY A 426 19.57 -24.21 8.10
N LEU A 427 18.76 -25.29 8.19
CA LEU A 427 19.13 -26.50 8.95
C LEU A 427 20.24 -27.32 8.28
N LEU A 428 20.42 -27.17 6.97
CA LEU A 428 21.40 -27.92 6.21
C LEU A 428 22.82 -27.44 6.54
N PRO A 429 23.81 -28.36 6.50
CA PRO A 429 25.23 -27.98 6.57
C PRO A 429 25.59 -27.00 5.45
N ASN A 430 26.55 -26.15 5.72
CA ASN A 430 27.06 -25.25 4.71
C ASN A 430 28.18 -25.95 3.92
N VAL A 431 27.90 -26.26 2.67
CA VAL A 431 28.84 -26.85 1.72
C VAL A 431 28.95 -25.93 0.52
N SER A 432 30.14 -25.51 0.16
CA SER A 432 30.37 -24.71 -1.03
C SER A 432 31.63 -25.16 -1.80
N VAL A 433 31.57 -24.98 -3.12
CA VAL A 433 32.74 -25.12 -4.00
C VAL A 433 33.20 -23.71 -4.32
N PHE A 434 34.48 -23.50 -4.19
CA PHE A 434 35.14 -22.28 -4.64
C PHE A 434 36.20 -22.57 -5.70
N SER A 435 36.34 -21.62 -6.62
CA SER A 435 37.42 -21.62 -7.60
C SER A 435 38.01 -20.22 -7.70
N LEU A 436 39.30 -20.14 -7.78
CA LEU A 436 40.07 -18.92 -7.86
C LEU A 436 41.11 -19.06 -8.96
N PHE A 437 41.21 -18.02 -9.78
CA PHE A 437 42.26 -17.83 -10.74
C PHE A 437 42.91 -16.46 -10.52
N ALA A 438 44.23 -16.39 -10.52
CA ALA A 438 44.96 -15.14 -10.38
C ALA A 438 46.18 -15.14 -11.29
N GLY A 439 46.53 -13.96 -11.75
CA GLY A 439 47.80 -13.67 -12.37
C GLY A 439 48.62 -12.72 -11.50
N ALA A 440 49.92 -12.72 -11.66
CA ALA A 440 50.81 -11.78 -11.01
C ALA A 440 51.83 -11.22 -12.00
N GLY A 441 52.17 -9.95 -11.82
CA GLY A 441 53.19 -9.27 -12.60
C GLY A 441 54.15 -8.50 -11.71
N LEU A 442 55.42 -8.56 -12.04
CA LEU A 442 56.49 -7.83 -11.37
C LEU A 442 57.35 -7.11 -12.41
N ALA A 443 57.42 -5.79 -12.29
CA ALA A 443 58.26 -4.94 -13.11
C ALA A 443 58.88 -3.83 -12.25
N GLY A 444 59.76 -3.05 -12.81
CA GLY A 444 60.38 -1.96 -12.08
C GLY A 444 61.67 -1.49 -12.71
N ASN A 445 62.44 -0.69 -11.99
CA ASN A 445 63.72 -0.20 -12.44
C ASN A 445 64.85 -0.96 -11.77
N ASN A 446 65.84 -1.39 -12.58
CA ASN A 446 67.12 -1.86 -12.08
C ASN A 446 68.26 -1.16 -12.83
N SER A 447 69.51 -1.48 -12.56
CA SER A 447 70.69 -0.86 -13.17
C SER A 447 70.74 -1.01 -14.70
N SER A 448 70.07 -2.00 -15.28
CA SER A 448 70.13 -2.35 -16.69
C SER A 448 68.85 -2.11 -17.48
N VAL A 449 67.69 -2.12 -16.83
CA VAL A 449 66.39 -2.08 -17.48
C VAL A 449 65.42 -1.20 -16.69
N THR A 450 64.73 -0.30 -17.37
CA THR A 450 63.62 0.47 -16.84
C THR A 450 62.31 -0.05 -17.43
N THR A 451 61.48 -0.68 -16.62
CA THR A 451 60.16 -1.19 -17.01
C THR A 451 59.09 -0.59 -16.11
N GLY A 452 57.97 -0.18 -16.74
CA GLY A 452 56.87 0.49 -16.02
C GLY A 452 55.72 -0.42 -15.68
N ALA A 453 54.67 0.17 -15.13
CA ALA A 453 53.43 -0.51 -14.73
C ALA A 453 52.78 -1.28 -15.90
N GLY A 454 52.95 -0.83 -17.17
CA GLY A 454 52.41 -1.54 -18.33
C GLY A 454 52.98 -2.94 -18.51
N LYS A 455 54.31 -3.18 -18.22
CA LYS A 455 54.90 -4.53 -18.29
C LYS A 455 54.39 -5.41 -17.18
N SER A 456 54.24 -4.90 -15.97
CA SER A 456 53.68 -5.66 -14.84
C SER A 456 52.23 -6.07 -15.15
N LEU A 457 51.42 -5.17 -15.63
CA LEU A 457 50.03 -5.48 -16.03
C LEU A 457 49.96 -6.46 -17.21
N PHE A 458 50.89 -6.35 -18.20
CA PHE A 458 50.94 -7.30 -19.32
C PHE A 458 51.25 -8.72 -18.84
N GLN A 459 52.23 -8.89 -17.96
CA GLN A 459 52.58 -10.17 -17.36
C GLN A 459 51.40 -10.74 -16.55
N ASP A 460 50.72 -9.87 -15.83
CA ASP A 460 49.54 -10.19 -15.03
C ASP A 460 48.42 -10.74 -15.92
N PHE A 461 47.98 -9.99 -16.94
CA PHE A 461 46.93 -10.43 -17.85
C PHE A 461 47.34 -11.54 -18.81
N ALA A 462 48.60 -11.64 -19.18
CA ALA A 462 49.13 -12.76 -19.96
C ALA A 462 49.24 -14.03 -19.12
N ALA A 463 49.00 -13.93 -17.81
CA ALA A 463 49.17 -15.02 -16.86
C ALA A 463 50.56 -15.71 -16.95
N GLU A 464 51.61 -14.87 -17.06
CA GLU A 464 53.00 -15.42 -17.05
C GLU A 464 53.30 -16.13 -15.74
N TYR A 465 52.66 -15.68 -14.64
CA TYR A 465 52.75 -16.29 -13.31
C TYR A 465 51.33 -16.64 -12.81
N PRO A 466 50.76 -17.76 -13.33
CA PRO A 466 49.39 -18.11 -13.00
C PRO A 466 49.30 -18.77 -11.63
N GLU A 467 48.23 -18.44 -10.91
CA GLU A 467 47.82 -19.11 -9.68
C GLU A 467 46.38 -19.59 -9.84
N TYR A 468 46.12 -20.84 -9.52
CA TYR A 468 44.77 -21.39 -9.50
C TYR A 468 44.57 -22.21 -8.23
N ALA A 469 43.41 -22.03 -7.61
CA ALA A 469 42.98 -22.82 -6.47
C ALA A 469 41.51 -23.17 -6.64
N SER A 470 41.17 -24.42 -6.37
CA SER A 470 39.80 -24.89 -6.32
C SER A 470 39.65 -25.80 -5.11
N GLY A 471 38.55 -25.73 -4.45
CA GLY A 471 38.33 -26.51 -3.24
C GLY A 471 36.85 -26.60 -2.83
N LEU A 472 36.64 -27.48 -1.87
CA LEU A 472 35.37 -27.68 -1.19
C LEU A 472 35.50 -27.17 0.24
N SER A 473 34.58 -26.33 0.65
CA SER A 473 34.44 -25.90 2.04
C SER A 473 33.20 -26.54 2.65
N LEU A 474 33.39 -27.16 3.82
CA LEU A 474 32.31 -27.80 4.58
C LEU A 474 32.30 -27.23 5.99
N VAL A 475 31.20 -26.57 6.36
CA VAL A 475 30.98 -26.05 7.70
C VAL A 475 29.77 -26.77 8.30
N ILE A 476 29.98 -27.55 9.34
CA ILE A 476 28.93 -28.29 10.05
C ILE A 476 28.77 -27.71 11.45
N PRO A 477 27.70 -27.00 11.76
CA PRO A 477 27.43 -26.53 13.12
C PRO A 477 27.04 -27.71 14.00
N LEU A 478 27.83 -28.06 15.01
CA LEU A 478 27.59 -29.25 15.83
C LEU A 478 26.30 -29.22 16.64
N ARG A 479 25.79 -28.05 17.02
CA ARG A 479 24.55 -27.92 17.81
C ARG A 479 23.41 -27.27 17.04
N ASN A 480 23.66 -26.46 16.03
CA ASN A 480 22.73 -25.77 15.13
C ASN A 480 21.43 -25.22 15.79
N ARG A 481 21.50 -24.77 17.06
CA ARG A 481 20.35 -24.39 17.88
C ARG A 481 19.59 -23.20 17.30
N ALA A 482 20.29 -22.22 16.74
CA ALA A 482 19.67 -21.04 16.15
C ALA A 482 18.76 -21.43 14.98
N ALA A 483 19.29 -22.18 14.01
CA ALA A 483 18.50 -22.62 12.86
C ALA A 483 17.35 -23.55 13.25
N GLN A 484 17.53 -24.40 14.28
CA GLN A 484 16.44 -25.22 14.83
C GLN A 484 15.34 -24.35 15.44
N ALA A 485 15.70 -23.33 16.23
CA ALA A 485 14.75 -22.41 16.84
C ALA A 485 14.01 -21.58 15.78
N ASP A 486 14.72 -21.07 14.78
CA ASP A 486 14.14 -20.28 13.70
C ASP A 486 13.15 -21.12 12.86
N ASN A 487 13.51 -22.37 12.55
CA ASN A 487 12.60 -23.25 11.81
C ASN A 487 11.38 -23.67 12.65
N LEU A 488 11.58 -23.98 13.94
CA LEU A 488 10.47 -24.28 14.85
C LEU A 488 9.52 -23.08 14.93
N ARG A 489 10.05 -21.88 15.13
CA ARG A 489 9.27 -20.64 15.19
C ARG A 489 8.50 -20.39 13.88
N ALA A 490 9.14 -20.49 12.73
CA ALA A 490 8.49 -20.29 11.44
C ALA A 490 7.32 -21.25 11.20
N ARG A 491 7.45 -22.51 11.65
CA ARG A 491 6.38 -23.51 11.58
C ARG A 491 5.23 -23.21 12.54
N LEU A 492 5.52 -22.74 13.75
CA LEU A 492 4.50 -22.35 14.72
C LEU A 492 3.74 -21.09 14.22
N GLU A 493 4.43 -20.11 13.66
CA GLU A 493 3.82 -18.94 13.04
C GLU A 493 2.94 -19.33 11.85
N GLN A 494 3.35 -20.32 11.05
CA GLN A 494 2.52 -20.86 9.96
C GLN A 494 1.22 -21.47 10.49
N GLN A 495 1.30 -22.32 11.51
CA GLN A 495 0.11 -22.90 12.15
C GLN A 495 -0.79 -21.83 12.77
N GLN A 496 -0.20 -20.81 13.40
CA GLN A 496 -0.96 -19.67 13.94
C GLN A 496 -1.74 -18.92 12.84
N LEU A 497 -1.13 -18.71 11.67
CA LEU A 497 -1.81 -18.07 10.53
C LEU A 497 -2.91 -18.95 9.94
N GLU A 498 -2.72 -20.27 9.87
CA GLU A 498 -3.75 -21.22 9.43
C GLU A 498 -5.00 -21.15 10.34
N VAL A 499 -4.79 -21.21 11.67
CA VAL A 499 -5.89 -21.06 12.65
C VAL A 499 -6.54 -19.67 12.57
N SER A 500 -5.73 -18.63 12.35
CA SER A 500 -6.24 -17.26 12.20
C SER A 500 -7.10 -17.11 10.94
N MET A 501 -6.72 -17.75 9.84
CA MET A 501 -7.51 -17.78 8.61
C MET A 501 -8.85 -18.53 8.81
N ASP A 502 -8.86 -19.63 9.53
CA ASP A 502 -10.11 -20.35 9.82
C ASP A 502 -11.04 -19.55 10.76
N ARG A 503 -10.48 -18.83 11.74
CA ARG A 503 -11.25 -17.86 12.53
C ARG A 503 -11.86 -16.77 11.65
N LEU A 504 -11.10 -16.23 10.69
CA LEU A 504 -11.60 -15.23 9.76
C LEU A 504 -12.75 -15.77 8.90
N LYS A 505 -12.66 -17.01 8.41
CA LYS A 505 -13.76 -17.66 7.67
C LYS A 505 -15.03 -17.77 8.52
N GLN A 506 -14.91 -18.19 9.78
CA GLN A 506 -16.04 -18.27 10.71
C GLN A 506 -16.67 -16.90 10.97
N GLN A 507 -15.85 -15.85 11.10
CA GLN A 507 -16.34 -14.49 11.26
C GLN A 507 -17.11 -14.02 10.01
N ILE A 508 -16.58 -14.27 8.80
CA ILE A 508 -17.25 -13.94 7.55
C ILE A 508 -18.59 -14.70 7.43
N GLU A 509 -18.61 -15.98 7.77
CA GLU A 509 -19.84 -16.76 7.78
C GLU A 509 -20.89 -16.16 8.71
N LEU A 510 -20.51 -15.73 9.91
CA LEU A 510 -21.40 -15.06 10.85
C LEU A 510 -21.89 -13.72 10.30
N GLU A 511 -21.01 -12.90 9.71
CA GLU A 511 -21.36 -11.61 9.13
C GLU A 511 -22.38 -11.76 7.98
N VAL A 512 -22.17 -12.74 7.08
CA VAL A 512 -23.11 -13.03 5.99
C VAL A 512 -24.47 -13.47 6.53
N ARG A 513 -24.50 -14.36 7.53
CA ARG A 513 -25.75 -14.79 8.17
C ARG A 513 -26.49 -13.63 8.82
N GLN A 514 -25.77 -12.76 9.54
CA GLN A 514 -26.35 -11.57 10.17
C GLN A 514 -26.91 -10.61 9.12
N ALA A 515 -26.17 -10.36 8.03
CA ALA A 515 -26.62 -9.49 6.94
C ALA A 515 -27.91 -10.03 6.29
N MET A 516 -28.00 -11.35 6.06
CA MET A 516 -29.20 -11.98 5.51
C MET A 516 -30.41 -11.88 6.45
N VAL A 517 -30.21 -12.12 7.75
CA VAL A 517 -31.28 -12.00 8.75
C VAL A 517 -31.76 -10.57 8.85
N ASN A 518 -30.82 -9.59 8.89
CA ASN A 518 -31.15 -8.17 8.95
C ASN A 518 -31.89 -7.71 7.68
N LEU A 519 -31.51 -8.24 6.51
CA LEU A 519 -32.18 -7.92 5.25
C LEU A 519 -33.61 -8.44 5.22
N ALA A 520 -33.83 -9.70 5.60
CA ALA A 520 -35.18 -10.28 5.71
C ALA A 520 -36.04 -9.53 6.73
N GLN A 521 -35.48 -9.17 7.88
CA GLN A 521 -36.16 -8.36 8.90
C GLN A 521 -36.51 -6.96 8.36
N GLY A 522 -35.57 -6.32 7.64
CA GLY A 522 -35.76 -5.00 7.04
C GLY A 522 -36.91 -5.00 6.03
N GLN A 523 -37.02 -6.02 5.18
CA GLN A 523 -38.15 -6.18 4.25
C GLN A 523 -39.48 -6.23 4.99
N ALA A 524 -39.61 -7.10 5.97
CA ALA A 524 -40.83 -7.22 6.75
C ALA A 524 -41.18 -5.95 7.52
N GLN A 525 -40.19 -5.21 8.01
CA GLN A 525 -40.41 -3.93 8.70
C GLN A 525 -40.94 -2.84 7.75
N VAL A 526 -40.41 -2.74 6.52
CA VAL A 526 -40.91 -1.78 5.53
C VAL A 526 -42.35 -2.11 5.14
N GLU A 527 -42.68 -3.38 4.88
CA GLU A 527 -44.06 -3.79 4.57
C GLU A 527 -45.03 -3.45 5.71
N ALA A 528 -44.68 -3.77 6.95
CA ALA A 528 -45.47 -3.47 8.13
C ALA A 528 -45.66 -1.96 8.35
N ALA A 529 -44.59 -1.18 8.13
CA ALA A 529 -44.64 0.29 8.27
C ALA A 529 -45.50 0.95 7.18
N ASN A 530 -45.43 0.44 5.95
CA ASN A 530 -46.28 0.92 4.84
C ASN A 530 -47.76 0.69 5.14
N GLU A 531 -48.11 -0.49 5.64
CA GLU A 531 -49.49 -0.79 6.01
C GLU A 531 -49.95 0.03 7.22
N ALA A 532 -49.06 0.27 8.22
CA ALA A 532 -49.36 1.12 9.38
C ALA A 532 -49.66 2.56 8.97
N VAL A 533 -48.90 3.15 8.04
CA VAL A 533 -49.17 4.51 7.53
C VAL A 533 -50.52 4.59 6.83
N LYS A 534 -50.85 3.60 5.99
CA LYS A 534 -52.11 3.51 5.27
C LYS A 534 -53.29 3.40 6.22
N LEU A 535 -53.21 2.53 7.23
CA LEU A 535 -54.28 2.35 8.22
C LEU A 535 -54.43 3.59 9.13
N ALA A 536 -53.31 4.18 9.58
CA ALA A 536 -53.35 5.41 10.37
C ALA A 536 -54.01 6.58 9.61
N GLY A 537 -53.70 6.69 8.29
CA GLY A 537 -54.35 7.68 7.41
C GLY A 537 -55.87 7.46 7.33
N GLN A 538 -56.35 6.24 7.10
CA GLN A 538 -57.77 5.92 7.07
C GLN A 538 -58.48 6.24 8.39
N VAL A 539 -57.83 5.98 9.53
CA VAL A 539 -58.37 6.31 10.85
C VAL A 539 -58.46 7.84 11.04
N GLN A 540 -57.45 8.60 10.57
CA GLN A 540 -57.46 10.05 10.59
C GLN A 540 -58.63 10.60 9.76
N ASP A 541 -58.78 10.16 8.51
CA ASP A 541 -59.83 10.58 7.59
C ASP A 541 -61.21 10.30 8.18
N ALA A 542 -61.41 9.16 8.79
CA ALA A 542 -62.65 8.78 9.48
C ALA A 542 -62.94 9.70 10.68
N GLU A 543 -61.91 10.07 11.46
CA GLU A 543 -62.08 10.95 12.63
C GLU A 543 -62.34 12.41 12.22
N GLU A 544 -61.75 12.88 11.12
CA GLU A 544 -62.04 14.18 10.54
C GLU A 544 -63.51 14.27 10.03
N ALA A 545 -64.02 13.21 9.40
CA ALA A 545 -65.42 13.11 9.00
C ALA A 545 -66.38 13.10 10.21
N ARG A 546 -65.99 12.45 11.32
CA ARG A 546 -66.74 12.49 12.58
C ARG A 546 -66.74 13.87 13.22
N LEU A 547 -65.62 14.59 13.18
CA LEU A 547 -65.54 15.97 13.65
C LEU A 547 -66.47 16.90 12.81
N ALA A 548 -66.46 16.71 11.47
CA ALA A 548 -67.31 17.47 10.58
C ALA A 548 -68.79 17.24 10.85
N SER A 549 -69.19 16.01 11.25
CA SER A 549 -70.59 15.67 11.63
C SER A 549 -70.91 15.99 13.09
N GLY A 550 -69.98 16.58 13.86
CA GLY A 550 -70.23 16.98 15.26
C GLY A 550 -70.19 15.85 16.28
N VAL A 551 -69.72 14.63 15.90
CA VAL A 551 -69.71 13.43 16.75
C VAL A 551 -68.37 13.21 17.42
N SER A 552 -67.32 13.99 17.02
CA SER A 552 -65.96 13.91 17.61
C SER A 552 -65.47 15.29 18.08
N THR A 553 -64.32 15.31 18.73
CA THR A 553 -63.66 16.50 19.25
C THR A 553 -62.37 16.82 18.48
N THR A 554 -61.98 18.09 18.44
CA THR A 554 -60.71 18.54 17.88
C THR A 554 -59.52 17.82 18.50
N TYR A 555 -59.59 17.47 19.79
CA TYR A 555 -58.58 16.72 20.50
C TYR A 555 -58.33 15.32 19.87
N ASN A 556 -59.41 14.62 19.53
CA ASN A 556 -59.30 13.29 18.91
C ASN A 556 -58.61 13.37 17.52
N VAL A 557 -58.96 14.38 16.73
CA VAL A 557 -58.31 14.60 15.42
C VAL A 557 -56.81 14.86 15.59
N ILE A 558 -56.39 15.71 16.55
CA ILE A 558 -54.99 15.98 16.84
C ILE A 558 -54.27 14.68 17.24
N LEU A 559 -54.93 13.81 18.04
CA LEU A 559 -54.34 12.52 18.42
C LEU A 559 -54.10 11.65 17.19
N ARG A 560 -55.06 11.54 16.25
CA ARG A 560 -54.89 10.78 15.00
C ARG A 560 -53.85 11.40 14.07
N GLN A 561 -53.75 12.72 14.00
CA GLN A 561 -52.66 13.39 13.26
C GLN A 561 -51.28 13.03 13.81
N ARG A 562 -51.14 12.98 15.12
CA ARG A 562 -49.89 12.50 15.76
C ARG A 562 -49.60 11.03 15.44
N ASP A 563 -50.63 10.15 15.44
CA ASP A 563 -50.48 8.74 15.08
C ASP A 563 -49.97 8.59 13.63
N VAL A 564 -50.52 9.35 12.67
CA VAL A 564 -50.06 9.36 11.28
C VAL A 564 -48.64 9.89 11.15
N ALA A 565 -48.31 10.98 11.87
CA ALA A 565 -46.96 11.53 11.86
C ALA A 565 -45.93 10.52 12.41
N ALA A 566 -46.26 9.84 13.51
CA ALA A 566 -45.41 8.78 14.09
C ALA A 566 -45.27 7.58 13.13
N ALA A 567 -46.35 7.14 12.49
CA ALA A 567 -46.32 6.06 11.49
C ALA A 567 -45.45 6.41 10.29
N ARG A 568 -45.50 7.66 9.78
CA ARG A 568 -44.64 8.13 8.69
C ARG A 568 -43.16 8.17 9.08
N GLN A 569 -42.85 8.65 10.29
CA GLN A 569 -41.45 8.59 10.78
C GLN A 569 -40.93 7.17 10.88
N ALA A 570 -41.78 6.25 11.38
CA ALA A 570 -41.42 4.82 11.43
C ALA A 570 -41.22 4.22 10.02
N GLN A 571 -42.03 4.62 9.04
CA GLN A 571 -41.88 4.21 7.63
C GLN A 571 -40.56 4.70 7.04
N ILE A 572 -40.20 5.97 7.19
CA ILE A 572 -38.94 6.54 6.71
C ILE A 572 -37.77 5.80 7.36
N ALA A 573 -37.83 5.61 8.68
CA ALA A 573 -36.78 4.89 9.42
C ALA A 573 -36.63 3.42 8.95
N ALA A 574 -37.73 2.70 8.71
CA ALA A 574 -37.71 1.34 8.19
C ALA A 574 -37.11 1.26 6.78
N SER A 575 -37.53 2.19 5.88
CA SER A 575 -37.00 2.23 4.50
C SER A 575 -35.50 2.51 4.45
N VAL A 576 -35.00 3.42 5.30
CA VAL A 576 -33.55 3.69 5.41
C VAL A 576 -32.79 2.51 6.03
N ALA A 577 -33.35 1.90 7.07
CA ALA A 577 -32.75 0.71 7.67
C ALA A 577 -32.63 -0.41 6.61
N TYR A 578 -33.66 -0.62 5.80
CA TYR A 578 -33.61 -1.58 4.70
C TYR A 578 -32.55 -1.24 3.66
N ALA A 579 -32.48 0.02 3.21
CA ALA A 579 -31.43 0.46 2.26
C ALA A 579 -30.02 0.16 2.79
N LYS A 580 -29.78 0.41 4.08
CA LYS A 580 -28.49 0.10 4.72
C LYS A 580 -28.22 -1.39 4.85
N THR A 581 -29.25 -2.21 5.10
CA THR A 581 -29.07 -3.68 5.15
C THR A 581 -28.70 -4.25 3.78
N LEU A 582 -29.17 -3.65 2.67
CA LEU A 582 -28.71 -3.97 1.31
C LEU A 582 -27.22 -3.65 1.12
N VAL A 583 -26.80 -2.46 1.53
CA VAL A 583 -25.38 -2.05 1.48
C VAL A 583 -24.53 -3.01 2.31
N ASP A 584 -24.97 -3.36 3.51
CA ASP A 584 -24.27 -4.32 4.38
C ASP A 584 -24.23 -5.73 3.77
N MET A 585 -25.26 -6.16 3.06
CA MET A 585 -25.29 -7.43 2.36
C MET A 585 -24.25 -7.47 1.23
N HIS A 586 -24.16 -6.41 0.42
CA HIS A 586 -23.14 -6.29 -0.63
C HIS A 586 -21.73 -6.28 -0.04
N ARG A 587 -21.53 -5.59 1.10
CA ARG A 587 -20.27 -5.60 1.84
C ARG A 587 -19.93 -7.00 2.37
N ALA A 588 -20.88 -7.67 3.00
CA ALA A 588 -20.66 -9.00 3.60
C ALA A 588 -20.32 -10.06 2.54
N THR A 589 -20.89 -9.96 1.34
CA THR A 589 -20.60 -10.84 0.20
C THR A 589 -19.38 -10.43 -0.62
N GLY A 590 -18.76 -9.26 -0.33
CA GLY A 590 -17.64 -8.72 -1.13
C GLY A 590 -18.05 -8.21 -2.51
N ALA A 591 -19.35 -8.00 -2.75
CA ALA A 591 -19.89 -7.60 -4.04
C ALA A 591 -19.99 -6.07 -4.23
N THR A 592 -19.73 -5.26 -3.20
CA THR A 592 -19.97 -3.80 -3.19
C THR A 592 -19.44 -3.09 -4.45
N LEU A 593 -18.18 -3.30 -4.83
CA LEU A 593 -17.60 -2.62 -5.99
C LEU A 593 -18.20 -3.10 -7.30
N LYS A 594 -18.48 -4.39 -7.40
CA LYS A 594 -19.06 -5.02 -8.59
C LYS A 594 -20.50 -4.55 -8.82
N GLU A 595 -21.32 -4.56 -7.77
CA GLU A 595 -22.73 -4.12 -7.84
C GLU A 595 -22.85 -2.63 -8.17
N ASN A 596 -21.92 -1.81 -7.69
CA ASN A 596 -21.86 -0.39 -8.01
C ASN A 596 -21.14 -0.10 -9.34
N GLY A 597 -20.63 -1.09 -10.05
CA GLY A 597 -19.92 -0.92 -11.31
C GLY A 597 -18.64 -0.10 -11.19
N ILE A 598 -17.95 -0.18 -10.02
CA ILE A 598 -16.72 0.58 -9.72
C ILE A 598 -15.51 -0.25 -10.12
N ASP A 599 -14.64 0.35 -10.96
CA ASP A 599 -13.36 -0.23 -11.33
C ASP A 599 -12.28 0.18 -10.31
N LEU A 600 -11.47 -0.79 -9.87
CA LEU A 600 -10.34 -0.53 -8.98
C LEU A 600 -9.25 0.32 -9.66
N GLY A 601 -9.12 0.22 -11.00
CA GLY A 601 -8.22 1.06 -11.79
C GLY A 601 -8.56 2.54 -11.68
N ASP A 602 -9.85 2.91 -11.75
CA ASP A 602 -10.33 4.27 -11.54
C ASP A 602 -10.05 4.76 -10.10
N ALA A 603 -10.21 3.86 -9.12
CA ALA A 603 -9.89 4.18 -7.73
C ALA A 603 -8.39 4.42 -7.50
N LEU A 604 -7.50 3.69 -8.19
CA LEU A 604 -6.04 3.89 -8.16
C LEU A 604 -5.63 5.23 -8.77
N THR A 605 -6.17 5.55 -9.95
CA THR A 605 -5.80 6.80 -10.66
C THR A 605 -6.44 8.03 -10.03
N GLY A 606 -7.61 7.88 -9.43
CA GLY A 606 -8.43 8.98 -8.93
C GLY A 606 -9.18 9.74 -10.02
N GLU A 607 -9.27 9.17 -11.21
CA GLU A 607 -10.02 9.68 -12.35
C GLU A 607 -11.03 8.61 -12.77
N ILE A 608 -12.31 8.94 -12.78
CA ILE A 608 -13.36 8.01 -13.16
C ILE A 608 -13.52 8.01 -14.67
N THR A 609 -13.19 6.89 -15.29
CA THR A 609 -13.38 6.64 -16.72
C THR A 609 -14.79 6.16 -17.03
N LYS A 610 -15.38 5.34 -16.16
CA LYS A 610 -16.72 4.81 -16.27
C LYS A 610 -17.55 5.22 -15.07
N ARG A 611 -18.67 5.90 -15.32
CA ARG A 611 -19.59 6.33 -14.26
C ARG A 611 -20.11 5.12 -13.48
N PRO A 612 -20.09 5.14 -12.13
CA PRO A 612 -20.67 4.09 -11.31
C PRO A 612 -22.15 3.85 -11.64
N THR A 613 -22.57 2.60 -11.63
CA THR A 613 -23.97 2.21 -11.92
C THR A 613 -24.55 1.44 -10.73
N PRO A 614 -25.00 2.14 -9.67
CA PRO A 614 -25.58 1.47 -8.51
C PRO A 614 -26.85 0.69 -8.90
N PRO A 615 -27.15 -0.43 -8.21
CA PRO A 615 -28.21 -1.37 -8.58
C PRO A 615 -29.59 -0.73 -8.62
N PHE A 616 -29.81 0.38 -7.90
CA PHE A 616 -31.09 1.08 -7.81
C PHE A 616 -31.44 1.93 -9.05
N GLN A 617 -30.48 2.28 -9.89
CA GLN A 617 -30.73 3.04 -11.14
C GLN A 617 -31.25 2.19 -12.30
N SER A 618 -31.06 0.88 -12.28
CA SER A 618 -31.48 -0.01 -13.37
C SER A 618 -33.00 -0.17 -13.47
N LEU A 619 -33.76 0.08 -12.42
CA LEU A 619 -35.22 -0.06 -12.37
C LEU A 619 -35.97 1.12 -12.97
N GLN A 620 -35.40 2.32 -12.99
CA GLN A 620 -36.06 3.51 -13.56
C GLN A 620 -36.11 3.56 -15.10
N LYS A 621 -35.21 2.83 -15.79
CA LYS A 621 -35.18 2.82 -17.27
C LYS A 621 -36.25 1.96 -17.92
N THR A 622 -36.89 1.06 -17.19
CA THR A 622 -37.90 0.14 -17.75
C THR A 622 -39.34 0.68 -17.66
N SER A 623 -39.60 1.71 -16.86
CA SER A 623 -40.96 2.29 -16.71
C SER A 623 -41.29 3.46 -17.65
N SER A 624 -40.28 4.07 -18.32
CA SER A 624 -40.51 5.22 -19.23
C SER A 624 -40.56 4.84 -20.73
N GLY A 625 -40.54 3.52 -21.08
CA GLY A 625 -40.49 3.02 -22.45
C GLY A 625 -41.82 2.49 -23.02
N SER A 626 -42.97 2.67 -22.34
CA SER A 626 -44.26 2.33 -22.92
C SER A 626 -45.26 3.48 -22.76
N LYS A 627 -45.20 4.42 -23.71
CA LYS A 627 -46.36 5.23 -24.16
C LYS A 627 -46.22 5.40 -25.66
#